data_129ce5dbbb5d5edbbb824fec834be286
#
_entry.id   129ce5dbbb5d5edbbb824fec834be286
#
_cell.length_a   1.000
_cell.length_b   1.000
_cell.length_c   1.000
_cell.angle_alpha   90.00
_cell.angle_beta   90.00
_cell.angle_gamma   90.00
#
_symmetry.space_group_name_H-M   'P 1'
#
loop_
_entity.id
_entity.type
_entity.pdbx_description
1 polymer ?
#
loop_
_entity_poly.entity_id
_entity_poly.type
_entity_poly.pdbx_seq_one_letter_code
_entity_poly.pdbx_strand_id
1 'polypeptide(L)'
;MATIQFVGTPTSDAPADCDAGVVALKIRSIESADAVAQCLDALSWLRQQGCSQYMYKYCSTFDSTPDGNIGPVCEALADALDVPVTTVCPAFPTTGRTVFMGHLFVNDRLLNESGMEKHPLNPMTDPDIRRWLRRQTRGDLGLTPYRVVRDGAAAIRAALEAETAAGRRLVVVDAAIDEDLREIRKAVAGHKFITGGSGIAIGLPDNFRKAGLLGNSASGFNPIVGPGVVLPGSCSTASLAQVAAYVADHPGFKPTFPG
;
A
#
# COMPACT_ATOMS: atom_id res chain seq x y z
N MET A 1 -9.42 11.21 12.95
CA MET A 1 -9.46 11.28 11.49
C MET A 1 -10.58 10.39 11.01
N ALA A 2 -11.62 10.99 10.46
CA ALA A 2 -12.73 10.28 9.86
C ALA A 2 -12.30 9.74 8.48
N THR A 3 -12.32 8.42 8.33
CA THR A 3 -11.92 7.76 7.07
C THR A 3 -13.14 7.13 6.44
N ILE A 4 -13.40 7.45 5.18
CA ILE A 4 -14.53 6.89 4.43
C ILE A 4 -13.98 6.10 3.24
N GLN A 5 -14.48 4.87 3.07
CA GLN A 5 -14.15 4.03 1.94
C GLN A 5 -15.26 4.08 0.89
N PHE A 6 -14.85 4.33 -0.34
CA PHE A 6 -15.68 4.30 -1.54
C PHE A 6 -15.31 3.07 -2.38
N VAL A 7 -16.29 2.38 -2.92
CA VAL A 7 -16.08 1.22 -3.81
C VAL A 7 -16.17 1.71 -5.26
N GLY A 8 -15.05 1.68 -5.98
CA GLY A 8 -14.91 2.35 -7.28
C GLY A 8 -14.78 3.86 -7.12
N THR A 9 -14.53 4.56 -8.23
CA THR A 9 -14.48 6.02 -8.26
C THR A 9 -15.88 6.60 -8.04
N PRO A 10 -16.12 7.44 -7.00
CA PRO A 10 -17.43 7.99 -6.72
C PRO A 10 -17.87 8.98 -7.80
N THR A 11 -19.18 9.11 -7.96
CA THR A 11 -19.82 10.10 -8.85
C THR A 11 -20.37 11.31 -8.10
N SER A 12 -20.32 11.31 -6.76
CA SER A 12 -20.75 12.39 -5.88
C SER A 12 -19.62 12.87 -4.99
N ASP A 13 -19.76 14.03 -4.40
CA ASP A 13 -18.79 14.55 -3.42
C ASP A 13 -18.72 13.70 -2.17
N ALA A 14 -17.57 13.74 -1.51
CA ALA A 14 -17.40 13.14 -0.20
C ALA A 14 -18.23 13.87 0.86
N PRO A 15 -18.70 13.18 1.92
CA PRO A 15 -19.30 13.85 3.07
C PRO A 15 -18.35 14.88 3.68
N ALA A 16 -18.93 16.00 4.16
CA ALA A 16 -18.16 17.14 4.66
C ALA A 16 -17.26 16.83 5.88
N ASP A 17 -17.56 15.75 6.59
CA ASP A 17 -16.80 15.26 7.75
C ASP A 17 -15.73 14.21 7.38
N CYS A 18 -15.46 14.01 6.09
CA CYS A 18 -14.44 13.08 5.61
C CYS A 18 -13.05 13.71 5.66
N ASP A 19 -12.21 13.29 6.59
CA ASP A 19 -10.82 13.71 6.66
C ASP A 19 -9.92 12.95 5.67
N ALA A 20 -10.27 11.69 5.34
CA ALA A 20 -9.51 10.84 4.42
C ALA A 20 -10.44 9.95 3.59
N GLY A 21 -10.39 10.10 2.28
CA GLY A 21 -11.10 9.26 1.33
C GLY A 21 -10.25 8.07 0.88
N VAL A 22 -10.81 6.86 0.92
CA VAL A 22 -10.19 5.64 0.38
C VAL A 22 -11.00 5.16 -0.81
N VAL A 23 -10.47 5.30 -2.02
CA VAL A 23 -11.10 4.76 -3.23
C VAL A 23 -10.59 3.33 -3.45
N ALA A 24 -11.46 2.35 -3.18
CA ALA A 24 -11.14 0.93 -3.32
C ALA A 24 -11.39 0.46 -4.75
N LEU A 25 -10.32 0.18 -5.49
CA LEU A 25 -10.33 -0.31 -6.85
C LEU A 25 -9.94 -1.79 -6.92
N LYS A 26 -10.49 -2.54 -7.87
CA LYS A 26 -10.13 -3.94 -8.12
C LYS A 26 -9.06 -4.04 -9.22
N ILE A 27 -7.93 -3.38 -9.02
CA ILE A 27 -6.92 -3.21 -10.07
C ILE A 27 -5.71 -4.16 -9.96
N ARG A 28 -5.62 -5.00 -8.93
CA ARG A 28 -4.40 -5.80 -8.65
C ARG A 28 -3.98 -6.71 -9.81
N SER A 29 -4.94 -7.31 -10.52
CA SER A 29 -4.69 -8.36 -11.52
C SER A 29 -5.42 -8.10 -12.84
N ILE A 30 -5.66 -6.83 -13.17
CA ILE A 30 -6.19 -6.41 -14.48
C ILE A 30 -5.07 -5.85 -15.35
N GLU A 31 -5.35 -5.61 -16.61
CA GLU A 31 -4.42 -4.99 -17.56
C GLU A 31 -3.89 -3.64 -17.04
N SER A 32 -2.61 -3.37 -17.25
CA SER A 32 -1.94 -2.18 -16.72
C SER A 32 -2.57 -0.87 -17.21
N ALA A 33 -3.00 -0.81 -18.46
CA ALA A 33 -3.66 0.37 -19.03
C ALA A 33 -4.98 0.69 -18.31
N ASP A 34 -5.79 -0.34 -18.04
CA ASP A 34 -7.06 -0.19 -17.32
C ASP A 34 -6.83 0.20 -15.85
N ALA A 35 -5.81 -0.37 -15.22
CA ALA A 35 -5.43 -0.02 -13.84
C ALA A 35 -4.98 1.44 -13.73
N VAL A 36 -4.17 1.91 -14.69
CA VAL A 36 -3.73 3.31 -14.77
C VAL A 36 -4.92 4.24 -14.98
N ALA A 37 -5.81 3.94 -15.92
CA ALA A 37 -6.99 4.76 -16.20
C ALA A 37 -7.87 4.90 -14.95
N GLN A 38 -8.21 3.80 -14.27
CA GLN A 38 -9.01 3.82 -13.04
C GLN A 38 -8.34 4.61 -11.91
N CYS A 39 -7.00 4.50 -11.77
CA CYS A 39 -6.28 5.26 -10.75
C CYS A 39 -6.22 6.75 -11.05
N LEU A 40 -6.10 7.16 -12.32
CA LEU A 40 -6.13 8.57 -12.73
C LEU A 40 -7.53 9.17 -12.53
N ASP A 41 -8.60 8.42 -12.80
CA ASP A 41 -9.98 8.83 -12.51
C ASP A 41 -10.19 9.03 -11.01
N ALA A 42 -9.74 8.08 -10.19
CA ALA A 42 -9.77 8.20 -8.74
C ALA A 42 -8.96 9.41 -8.23
N LEU A 43 -7.78 9.65 -8.79
CA LEU A 43 -6.96 10.83 -8.49
C LEU A 43 -7.69 12.13 -8.83
N SER A 44 -8.36 12.17 -9.99
CA SER A 44 -9.13 13.33 -10.43
C SER A 44 -10.23 13.66 -9.43
N TRP A 45 -10.99 12.64 -9.02
CA TRP A 45 -12.03 12.81 -8.00
C TRP A 45 -11.45 13.29 -6.65
N LEU A 46 -10.37 12.65 -6.15
CA LEU A 46 -9.73 13.07 -4.90
C LEU A 46 -9.22 14.52 -4.95
N ARG A 47 -8.72 14.97 -6.11
CA ARG A 47 -8.33 16.39 -6.31
C ARG A 47 -9.51 17.33 -6.18
N GLN A 48 -10.66 16.96 -6.75
CA GLN A 48 -11.90 17.75 -6.63
C GLN A 48 -12.38 17.85 -5.19
N GLN A 49 -12.11 16.82 -4.36
CA GLN A 49 -12.41 16.86 -2.92
C GLN A 49 -11.39 17.69 -2.10
N GLY A 50 -10.39 18.31 -2.73
CA GLY A 50 -9.41 19.15 -2.06
C GLY A 50 -8.30 18.39 -1.32
N CYS A 51 -8.09 17.12 -1.62
CA CYS A 51 -7.00 16.33 -1.01
C CYS A 51 -5.64 16.95 -1.35
N SER A 52 -4.75 17.06 -0.36
CA SER A 52 -3.39 17.61 -0.50
C SER A 52 -2.28 16.56 -0.56
N GLN A 53 -2.53 15.37 -0.04
CA GLN A 53 -1.62 14.23 -0.08
C GLN A 53 -2.34 13.00 -0.61
N TYR A 54 -1.67 12.23 -1.46
CA TYR A 54 -2.20 11.05 -2.13
C TYR A 54 -1.34 9.84 -1.80
N MET A 55 -1.99 8.71 -1.59
CA MET A 55 -1.32 7.44 -1.34
C MET A 55 -1.84 6.37 -2.29
N TYR A 56 -0.94 5.78 -3.08
CA TYR A 56 -1.24 4.55 -3.80
C TYR A 56 -0.91 3.34 -2.91
N LYS A 57 -1.96 2.61 -2.51
CA LYS A 57 -1.82 1.48 -1.59
C LYS A 57 -1.95 0.15 -2.34
N TYR A 58 -0.88 -0.63 -2.31
CA TYR A 58 -0.85 -2.03 -2.75
C TYR A 58 -0.69 -2.98 -1.54
N CYS A 59 -0.61 -4.30 -1.79
CA CYS A 59 -0.47 -5.29 -0.71
C CYS A 59 0.93 -5.23 -0.07
N SER A 60 1.02 -5.58 1.22
CA SER A 60 2.29 -5.69 1.93
C SER A 60 3.17 -6.86 1.43
N THR A 61 2.59 -7.81 0.70
CA THR A 61 3.31 -8.88 0.01
C THR A 61 3.70 -8.51 -1.43
N PHE A 62 3.46 -7.26 -1.84
CA PHE A 62 3.81 -6.73 -3.16
C PHE A 62 3.25 -7.52 -4.34
N ASP A 63 2.09 -8.17 -4.14
CA ASP A 63 1.47 -9.10 -5.10
C ASP A 63 1.31 -8.45 -6.47
N SER A 64 2.06 -8.91 -7.43
CA SER A 64 2.02 -8.49 -8.81
C SER A 64 2.73 -9.53 -9.69
N THR A 65 2.62 -9.37 -11.00
CA THR A 65 3.38 -10.13 -12.00
C THR A 65 4.51 -9.28 -12.56
N PRO A 66 5.46 -9.85 -13.33
CA PRO A 66 6.44 -9.05 -14.08
C PRO A 66 5.82 -7.99 -14.99
N ASP A 67 4.64 -8.28 -15.55
CA ASP A 67 3.85 -7.35 -16.38
C ASP A 67 2.73 -6.68 -15.55
N GLY A 68 2.91 -6.64 -14.23
CA GLY A 68 1.91 -6.11 -13.30
C GLY A 68 1.80 -4.59 -13.34
N ASN A 69 0.87 -4.09 -12.56
CA ASN A 69 0.44 -2.70 -12.65
C ASN A 69 0.91 -1.79 -11.50
N ILE A 70 1.72 -2.30 -10.54
CA ILE A 70 2.24 -1.43 -9.47
C ILE A 70 3.15 -0.35 -10.05
N GLY A 71 4.10 -0.72 -10.92
CA GLY A 71 5.02 0.20 -11.56
C GLY A 71 4.30 1.23 -12.44
N PRO A 72 3.53 0.80 -13.45
CA PRO A 72 2.80 1.71 -14.35
C PRO A 72 1.88 2.69 -13.61
N VAL A 73 1.15 2.23 -12.59
CA VAL A 73 0.28 3.11 -11.78
C VAL A 73 1.11 4.10 -10.96
N CYS A 74 2.22 3.66 -10.34
CA CYS A 74 3.12 4.57 -9.61
C CYS A 74 3.67 5.67 -10.52
N GLU A 75 4.13 5.32 -11.73
CA GLU A 75 4.68 6.26 -12.70
C GLU A 75 3.59 7.24 -13.18
N ALA A 76 2.42 6.74 -13.56
CA ALA A 76 1.32 7.57 -14.05
C ALA A 76 0.80 8.57 -13.00
N LEU A 77 0.65 8.13 -11.75
CA LEU A 77 0.25 9.00 -10.64
C LEU A 77 1.34 10.03 -10.31
N ALA A 78 2.61 9.62 -10.35
CA ALA A 78 3.73 10.53 -10.13
C ALA A 78 3.82 11.59 -11.25
N ASP A 79 3.58 11.20 -12.52
CA ASP A 79 3.49 12.13 -13.65
C ASP A 79 2.32 13.11 -13.47
N ALA A 80 1.12 12.60 -13.19
CA ALA A 80 -0.08 13.42 -13.01
C ALA A 80 0.01 14.38 -11.82
N LEU A 81 0.78 14.04 -10.79
CA LEU A 81 1.01 14.86 -9.60
C LEU A 81 2.24 15.77 -9.71
N ASP A 82 3.03 15.63 -10.76
CA ASP A 82 4.30 16.34 -10.99
C ASP A 82 5.24 16.22 -9.78
N VAL A 83 5.48 14.98 -9.34
CA VAL A 83 6.38 14.71 -8.21
C VAL A 83 7.70 14.10 -8.70
N PRO A 84 8.85 14.61 -8.25
CA PRO A 84 10.16 14.12 -8.69
C PRO A 84 10.57 12.80 -8.04
N VAL A 85 9.98 12.46 -6.89
CA VAL A 85 10.30 11.25 -6.13
C VAL A 85 9.11 10.77 -5.32
N THR A 86 8.96 9.46 -5.18
CA THR A 86 8.02 8.83 -4.25
C THR A 86 8.62 7.57 -3.63
N THR A 87 8.16 7.24 -2.44
CA THR A 87 8.57 6.05 -1.71
C THR A 87 7.82 4.81 -2.20
N VAL A 88 8.50 3.67 -2.17
CA VAL A 88 7.94 2.34 -2.37
C VAL A 88 8.23 1.54 -1.09
N CYS A 89 7.26 1.44 -0.19
CA CYS A 89 7.44 0.77 1.11
C CYS A 89 6.30 -0.23 1.37
N PRO A 90 6.43 -1.50 0.94
CA PRO A 90 5.45 -2.53 1.24
C PRO A 90 5.45 -2.99 2.70
N ALA A 91 6.46 -2.64 3.49
CA ALA A 91 6.64 -3.14 4.86
C ALA A 91 5.42 -2.89 5.76
N PHE A 92 5.17 -3.87 6.63
CA PHE A 92 4.23 -3.82 7.73
C PHE A 92 4.70 -4.76 8.84
N PRO A 93 5.68 -4.34 9.66
CA PRO A 93 6.35 -5.21 10.63
C PRO A 93 5.41 -5.88 11.63
N THR A 94 4.43 -5.14 12.17
CA THR A 94 3.39 -5.72 13.07
C THR A 94 2.71 -6.96 12.46
N THR A 95 2.61 -7.07 11.13
CA THR A 95 2.04 -8.24 10.44
C THR A 95 3.09 -9.17 9.86
N GLY A 96 4.34 -9.04 10.28
CA GLY A 96 5.46 -9.87 9.84
C GLY A 96 5.98 -9.58 8.43
N ARG A 97 5.70 -8.39 7.85
CA ARG A 97 6.27 -7.99 6.56
C ARG A 97 7.34 -6.95 6.78
N THR A 98 8.60 -7.30 6.53
CA THR A 98 9.74 -6.40 6.67
C THR A 98 10.50 -6.26 5.36
N VAL A 99 11.13 -5.11 5.15
CA VAL A 99 12.01 -4.87 4.02
C VAL A 99 13.40 -4.54 4.54
N PHE A 100 14.39 -5.30 4.11
CA PHE A 100 15.78 -5.10 4.48
C PHE A 100 16.68 -5.24 3.26
N MET A 101 17.51 -4.24 2.99
CA MET A 101 18.38 -4.15 1.80
C MET A 101 17.60 -4.35 0.49
N GLY A 102 16.36 -3.81 0.47
CA GLY A 102 15.45 -3.92 -0.68
C GLY A 102 14.78 -5.29 -0.85
N HIS A 103 15.00 -6.24 0.06
CA HIS A 103 14.37 -7.56 0.04
C HIS A 103 13.20 -7.63 1.00
N LEU A 104 12.08 -8.17 0.54
CA LEU A 104 10.88 -8.35 1.33
C LEU A 104 10.88 -9.72 2.01
N PHE A 105 10.62 -9.69 3.30
CA PHE A 105 10.44 -10.88 4.13
C PHE A 105 8.97 -11.02 4.57
N VAL A 106 8.55 -12.26 4.75
CA VAL A 106 7.30 -12.63 5.41
C VAL A 106 7.66 -13.47 6.62
N ASN A 107 7.51 -12.90 7.81
CA ASN A 107 8.04 -13.44 9.05
C ASN A 107 9.57 -13.65 8.97
N ASP A 108 10.04 -14.89 9.11
CA ASP A 108 11.45 -15.29 9.09
C ASP A 108 11.96 -15.78 7.72
N ARG A 109 11.12 -15.64 6.66
CA ARG A 109 11.43 -16.16 5.32
C ARG A 109 11.46 -15.04 4.28
N LEU A 110 12.27 -15.21 3.26
CA LEU A 110 12.19 -14.40 2.06
C LEU A 110 10.82 -14.57 1.39
N LEU A 111 10.32 -13.53 0.74
CA LEU A 111 9.00 -13.52 0.10
C LEU A 111 8.77 -14.74 -0.80
N ASN A 112 9.76 -15.10 -1.62
CA ASN A 112 9.71 -16.23 -2.54
C ASN A 112 9.88 -17.61 -1.87
N GLU A 113 10.00 -17.66 -0.55
CA GLU A 113 10.07 -18.89 0.26
C GLU A 113 8.92 -18.98 1.27
N SER A 114 8.00 -18.01 1.21
CA SER A 114 6.91 -17.85 2.18
C SER A 114 5.59 -18.51 1.76
N GLY A 115 5.56 -19.16 0.60
CA GLY A 115 4.35 -19.66 -0.06
C GLY A 115 3.79 -18.69 -1.10
N MET A 116 4.27 -17.45 -1.12
CA MET A 116 3.84 -16.44 -2.11
C MET A 116 4.32 -16.77 -3.53
N GLU A 117 5.36 -17.58 -3.68
CA GLU A 117 5.83 -18.10 -4.98
C GLU A 117 4.78 -19.02 -5.64
N LYS A 118 3.83 -19.54 -4.85
CA LYS A 118 2.72 -20.40 -5.31
C LYS A 118 1.39 -19.67 -5.40
N HIS A 119 1.41 -18.32 -5.28
CA HIS A 119 0.15 -17.57 -5.37
C HIS A 119 -0.49 -17.76 -6.75
N PRO A 120 -1.79 -18.13 -6.82
CA PRO A 120 -2.41 -18.58 -8.09
C PRO A 120 -2.47 -17.51 -9.17
N LEU A 121 -2.57 -16.23 -8.80
CA LEU A 121 -2.67 -15.11 -9.75
C LEU A 121 -1.36 -14.32 -9.87
N ASN A 122 -0.64 -14.16 -8.77
CA ASN A 122 0.54 -13.30 -8.69
C ASN A 122 1.67 -14.05 -7.98
N PRO A 123 2.31 -15.04 -8.60
CA PRO A 123 3.41 -15.78 -7.97
C PRO A 123 4.63 -14.86 -7.80
N MET A 124 5.02 -14.65 -6.54
CA MET A 124 6.16 -13.80 -6.17
C MET A 124 7.42 -14.65 -6.08
N THR A 125 8.20 -14.69 -7.16
CA THR A 125 9.37 -15.55 -7.28
C THR A 125 10.69 -14.85 -6.98
N ASP A 126 10.66 -13.55 -6.69
CA ASP A 126 11.84 -12.74 -6.39
C ASP A 126 11.57 -11.83 -5.18
N PRO A 127 12.39 -11.93 -4.11
CA PRO A 127 12.20 -11.11 -2.92
C PRO A 127 12.80 -9.70 -3.05
N ASP A 128 13.70 -9.44 -4.03
CA ASP A 128 14.25 -8.10 -4.28
C ASP A 128 13.19 -7.23 -4.96
N ILE A 129 12.59 -6.31 -4.20
CA ILE A 129 11.51 -5.41 -4.65
C ILE A 129 11.96 -4.52 -5.79
N ARG A 130 13.23 -4.07 -5.82
CA ARG A 130 13.76 -3.26 -6.91
C ARG A 130 13.84 -4.06 -8.20
N ARG A 131 14.41 -5.26 -8.13
CA ARG A 131 14.55 -6.14 -9.29
C ARG A 131 13.17 -6.58 -9.82
N TRP A 132 12.23 -6.84 -8.91
CA TRP A 132 10.86 -7.17 -9.28
C TRP A 132 10.15 -5.99 -9.95
N LEU A 133 10.16 -4.82 -9.30
CA LEU A 133 9.47 -3.62 -9.80
C LEU A 133 10.11 -3.08 -11.09
N ARG A 134 11.43 -3.29 -11.28
CA ARG A 134 12.14 -2.90 -12.50
C ARG A 134 11.53 -3.49 -13.77
N ARG A 135 10.90 -4.65 -13.68
CA ARG A 135 10.22 -5.28 -14.82
C ARG A 135 8.97 -4.52 -15.24
N GLN A 136 8.41 -3.71 -14.35
CA GLN A 136 7.16 -2.97 -14.52
C GLN A 136 7.39 -1.47 -14.78
N THR A 137 8.61 -0.96 -14.67
CA THR A 137 8.92 0.46 -14.73
C THR A 137 9.85 0.81 -15.89
N ARG A 138 9.72 2.05 -16.37
CA ARG A 138 10.60 2.60 -17.42
C ARG A 138 11.94 3.05 -16.88
N GLY A 139 11.94 3.61 -15.67
CA GLY A 139 13.10 4.21 -15.01
C GLY A 139 13.84 3.30 -14.04
N ASP A 140 15.05 3.70 -13.61
CA ASP A 140 15.79 3.02 -12.56
C ASP A 140 15.16 3.25 -11.19
N LEU A 141 15.35 2.28 -10.30
CA LEU A 141 14.81 2.31 -8.95
C LEU A 141 15.89 2.66 -7.93
N GLY A 142 15.53 3.51 -6.97
CA GLY A 142 16.37 3.86 -5.84
C GLY A 142 16.21 2.93 -4.65
N LEU A 143 17.11 3.08 -3.69
CA LEU A 143 17.03 2.41 -2.39
C LEU A 143 17.45 3.35 -1.27
N THR A 144 16.59 3.54 -0.29
CA THR A 144 16.95 4.04 1.03
C THR A 144 17.15 2.83 1.95
N PRO A 145 18.42 2.39 2.15
CA PRO A 145 18.69 1.15 2.87
C PRO A 145 18.50 1.34 4.38
N TYR A 146 18.30 0.23 5.10
CA TYR A 146 18.02 0.21 6.54
C TYR A 146 19.00 1.04 7.38
N ARG A 147 20.30 1.02 7.05
CA ARG A 147 21.31 1.84 7.74
C ARG A 147 20.99 3.35 7.72
N VAL A 148 20.32 3.83 6.65
CA VAL A 148 19.90 5.23 6.53
C VAL A 148 18.58 5.45 7.28
N VAL A 149 17.66 4.48 7.21
CA VAL A 149 16.36 4.58 7.89
C VAL A 149 16.53 4.69 9.40
N ARG A 150 17.41 3.89 9.98
CA ARG A 150 17.71 3.94 11.43
C ARG A 150 18.32 5.26 11.90
N ASP A 151 18.88 6.06 11.00
CA ASP A 151 19.41 7.40 11.31
C ASP A 151 18.30 8.48 11.32
N GLY A 152 17.05 8.07 11.06
CA GLY A 152 15.85 8.86 11.22
C GLY A 152 15.44 9.70 10.02
N ALA A 153 14.37 10.46 10.21
CA ALA A 153 13.66 11.17 9.15
C ALA A 153 14.52 12.14 8.32
N ALA A 154 15.50 12.79 8.94
CA ALA A 154 16.39 13.71 8.23
C ALA A 154 17.31 12.98 7.24
N ALA A 155 17.86 11.84 7.65
CA ALA A 155 18.69 11.00 6.79
C ALA A 155 17.88 10.40 5.64
N ILE A 156 16.64 9.98 5.90
CA ILE A 156 15.73 9.48 4.87
C ILE A 156 15.44 10.56 3.82
N ARG A 157 15.14 11.80 4.23
CA ARG A 157 14.92 12.92 3.29
C ARG A 157 16.13 13.17 2.42
N ALA A 158 17.31 13.28 3.02
CA ALA A 158 18.57 13.48 2.27
C ALA A 158 18.83 12.35 1.26
N ALA A 159 18.51 11.09 1.64
CA ALA A 159 18.62 9.97 0.71
C ALA A 159 17.62 10.07 -0.44
N LEU A 160 16.37 10.43 -0.19
CA LEU A 160 15.37 10.64 -1.25
C LEU A 160 15.76 11.79 -2.20
N GLU A 161 16.33 12.86 -1.68
CA GLU A 161 16.86 13.97 -2.48
C GLU A 161 18.06 13.52 -3.35
N ALA A 162 18.95 12.71 -2.80
CA ALA A 162 20.08 12.13 -3.55
C ALA A 162 19.59 11.17 -4.66
N GLU A 163 18.56 10.36 -4.40
CA GLU A 163 17.95 9.50 -5.40
C GLU A 163 17.27 10.32 -6.51
N THR A 164 16.61 11.42 -6.15
CA THR A 164 16.04 12.38 -7.10
C THR A 164 17.12 12.97 -8.01
N ALA A 165 18.23 13.43 -7.43
CA ALA A 165 19.36 13.98 -8.18
C ALA A 165 20.00 12.97 -9.13
N ALA A 166 19.92 11.68 -8.79
CA ALA A 166 20.37 10.57 -9.63
C ALA A 166 19.32 10.10 -10.67
N GLY A 167 18.17 10.81 -10.78
CA GLY A 167 17.11 10.51 -11.74
C GLY A 167 16.24 9.31 -11.37
N ARG A 168 16.32 8.80 -10.14
CA ARG A 168 15.51 7.68 -9.67
C ARG A 168 14.27 8.17 -8.93
N ARG A 169 13.14 8.02 -9.56
CA ARG A 169 11.85 8.54 -9.10
C ARG A 169 11.15 7.65 -8.08
N LEU A 170 11.21 6.34 -8.27
CA LEU A 170 10.63 5.37 -7.36
C LEU A 170 11.73 4.80 -6.46
N VAL A 171 11.63 5.03 -5.15
CA VAL A 171 12.66 4.69 -4.19
C VAL A 171 12.14 3.68 -3.19
N VAL A 172 12.65 2.47 -3.22
CA VAL A 172 12.36 1.45 -2.20
C VAL A 172 12.94 1.93 -0.87
N VAL A 173 12.14 1.90 0.19
CA VAL A 173 12.57 2.30 1.53
C VAL A 173 12.45 1.10 2.45
N ASP A 174 13.56 0.72 3.07
CA ASP A 174 13.59 -0.36 4.03
C ASP A 174 12.80 -0.01 5.31
N ALA A 175 12.18 -1.03 5.92
CA ALA A 175 11.58 -0.93 7.24
C ALA A 175 11.50 -2.33 7.87
N ALA A 176 12.05 -2.48 9.06
CA ALA A 176 12.12 -3.74 9.80
C ALA A 176 11.27 -3.73 11.08
N ILE A 177 11.00 -2.56 11.65
CA ILE A 177 10.17 -2.36 12.84
C ILE A 177 9.17 -1.22 12.59
N ASP A 178 8.14 -1.10 13.42
CA ASP A 178 7.10 -0.07 13.25
C ASP A 178 7.64 1.36 13.48
N GLU A 179 8.71 1.52 14.26
CA GLU A 179 9.41 2.79 14.46
C GLU A 179 10.01 3.31 13.15
N ASP A 180 10.51 2.43 12.27
CA ASP A 180 11.02 2.81 10.96
C ASP A 180 9.92 3.46 10.11
N LEU A 181 8.70 2.90 10.14
CA LEU A 181 7.54 3.47 9.45
C LEU A 181 7.19 4.86 9.99
N ARG A 182 7.39 5.10 11.29
CA ARG A 182 7.18 6.43 11.88
C ARG A 182 8.23 7.44 11.41
N GLU A 183 9.49 7.02 11.25
CA GLU A 183 10.55 7.89 10.72
C GLU A 183 10.32 8.17 9.23
N ILE A 184 9.95 7.15 8.43
CA ILE A 184 9.58 7.33 7.02
C ILE A 184 8.43 8.32 6.90
N ARG A 185 7.37 8.18 7.69
CA ARG A 185 6.23 9.10 7.72
C ARG A 185 6.65 10.56 7.98
N LYS A 186 7.55 10.78 8.94
CA LYS A 186 8.08 12.14 9.22
C LYS A 186 8.91 12.66 8.05
N ALA A 187 9.66 11.79 7.39
CA ALA A 187 10.45 12.16 6.22
C ALA A 187 9.57 12.62 5.05
N VAL A 188 8.44 11.95 4.82
CA VAL A 188 7.53 12.22 3.69
C VAL A 188 6.36 13.15 4.04
N ALA A 189 6.38 13.82 5.19
CA ALA A 189 5.28 14.68 5.64
C ALA A 189 4.90 15.78 4.62
N GLY A 190 5.88 16.30 3.88
CA GLY A 190 5.67 17.29 2.81
C GLY A 190 5.50 16.70 1.41
N HIS A 191 5.55 15.38 1.25
CA HIS A 191 5.40 14.76 -0.05
C HIS A 191 3.94 14.72 -0.47
N LYS A 192 3.66 15.17 -1.67
CA LYS A 192 2.33 15.15 -2.27
C LYS A 192 1.86 13.75 -2.61
N PHE A 193 2.79 12.84 -2.91
CA PHE A 193 2.53 11.45 -3.29
C PHE A 193 3.45 10.47 -2.58
N ILE A 194 2.87 9.40 -2.05
CA ILE A 194 3.58 8.28 -1.43
C ILE A 194 2.99 6.96 -1.92
N THR A 195 3.79 5.89 -1.93
CA THR A 195 3.27 4.56 -2.24
C THR A 195 3.75 3.51 -1.23
N GLY A 196 2.92 2.51 -0.99
CA GLY A 196 3.30 1.45 -0.06
C GLY A 196 2.18 0.48 0.28
N GLY A 197 2.49 -0.42 1.21
CA GLY A 197 1.50 -1.23 1.90
C GLY A 197 0.72 -0.38 2.93
N SER A 198 -0.24 -1.01 3.62
CA SER A 198 -0.99 -0.31 4.69
C SER A 198 -0.11 0.14 5.86
N GLY A 199 1.05 -0.50 6.07
CA GLY A 199 1.98 -0.13 7.12
C GLY A 199 2.46 1.32 7.05
N ILE A 200 2.78 1.84 5.85
CA ILE A 200 3.27 3.22 5.69
C ILE A 200 2.21 4.27 6.10
N ALA A 201 0.93 3.90 6.07
CA ALA A 201 -0.15 4.78 6.51
C ALA A 201 -0.24 4.92 8.04
N ILE A 202 0.42 4.01 8.79
CA ILE A 202 0.47 4.10 10.26
C ILE A 202 1.14 5.41 10.65
N GLY A 203 0.36 6.23 11.34
CA GLY A 203 0.83 7.52 11.83
C GLY A 203 0.82 8.67 10.81
N LEU A 204 0.42 8.50 9.53
CA LEU A 204 0.14 9.65 8.66
C LEU A 204 -0.82 10.65 9.30
N PRO A 205 -1.87 10.23 10.03
CA PRO A 205 -2.73 11.15 10.77
C PRO A 205 -1.98 12.10 11.73
N ASP A 206 -0.84 11.69 12.28
CA ASP A 206 -0.07 12.55 13.17
C ASP A 206 0.58 13.73 12.45
N ASN A 207 0.93 13.59 11.15
CA ASN A 207 1.41 14.70 10.34
C ASN A 207 0.32 15.76 10.18
N PHE A 208 -0.90 15.32 9.82
CA PHE A 208 -2.07 16.19 9.66
C PHE A 208 -2.50 16.81 10.99
N ARG A 209 -2.43 16.05 12.09
CA ARG A 209 -2.72 16.57 13.44
C ARG A 209 -1.72 17.66 13.84
N LYS A 210 -0.42 17.45 13.60
CA LYS A 210 0.62 18.44 13.85
C LYS A 210 0.48 19.69 12.99
N ALA A 211 -0.05 19.54 11.78
CA ALA A 211 -0.36 20.66 10.89
C ALA A 211 -1.67 21.38 11.23
N GLY A 212 -2.42 20.95 12.27
CA GLY A 212 -3.70 21.53 12.66
C GLY A 212 -4.85 21.24 11.69
N LEU A 213 -4.70 20.24 10.82
CA LEU A 213 -5.67 19.91 9.77
C LEU A 213 -6.70 18.85 10.21
N LEU A 214 -6.53 18.24 11.39
CA LEU A 214 -7.47 17.25 11.91
C LEU A 214 -8.16 17.80 13.16
N GLY A 215 -9.50 17.76 13.14
CA GLY A 215 -10.34 18.00 14.31
C GLY A 215 -10.39 16.81 15.27
N ASN A 216 -11.15 16.99 16.37
CA ASN A 216 -11.42 15.94 17.37
C ASN A 216 -12.63 15.08 16.99
N SER A 217 -12.88 14.81 15.72
CA SER A 217 -14.01 13.99 15.30
C SER A 217 -13.80 12.53 15.74
N ALA A 218 -14.60 12.07 16.68
CA ALA A 218 -14.80 10.65 16.97
C ALA A 218 -15.92 10.17 16.05
N SER A 219 -15.59 9.45 14.98
CA SER A 219 -16.58 8.70 14.23
C SER A 219 -17.01 7.49 15.08
N GLY A 220 -18.22 7.53 15.62
CA GLY A 220 -18.82 6.38 16.29
C GLY A 220 -19.22 5.35 15.24
N PHE A 221 -18.65 4.14 15.31
CA PHE A 221 -19.19 3.01 14.55
C PHE A 221 -20.40 2.46 15.30
N ASN A 222 -21.58 2.53 14.66
CA ASN A 222 -22.76 1.87 15.18
C ASN A 222 -22.77 0.42 14.68
N PRO A 223 -22.59 -0.58 15.56
CA PRO A 223 -22.60 -1.97 15.15
C PRO A 223 -23.96 -2.35 14.56
N ILE A 224 -23.93 -3.04 13.42
CA ILE A 224 -25.14 -3.64 12.83
C ILE A 224 -25.43 -4.90 13.62
N VAL A 225 -26.62 -4.97 14.22
CA VAL A 225 -27.08 -6.14 14.97
C VAL A 225 -27.84 -7.07 14.02
N GLY A 226 -27.56 -8.37 14.07
CA GLY A 226 -28.23 -9.37 13.25
C GLY A 226 -27.33 -10.55 12.87
N PRO A 227 -27.80 -11.46 12.02
CA PRO A 227 -26.99 -12.55 11.50
C PRO A 227 -25.78 -12.02 10.72
N GLY A 228 -24.60 -12.58 11.03
CA GLY A 228 -23.35 -12.21 10.35
C GLY A 228 -22.94 -13.27 9.32
N VAL A 229 -22.30 -12.83 8.24
CA VAL A 229 -21.65 -13.69 7.24
C VAL A 229 -20.17 -13.36 7.18
N VAL A 230 -19.32 -14.39 7.23
CA VAL A 230 -17.88 -14.26 7.04
C VAL A 230 -17.51 -14.77 5.64
N LEU A 231 -16.94 -13.90 4.80
CA LEU A 231 -16.53 -14.22 3.45
C LEU A 231 -15.00 -14.17 3.35
N PRO A 232 -14.29 -15.29 3.54
CA PRO A 232 -12.84 -15.34 3.37
C PRO A 232 -12.48 -15.30 1.89
N GLY A 233 -11.64 -14.35 1.50
CA GLY A 233 -11.22 -14.16 0.09
C GLY A 233 -9.78 -14.60 -0.18
N SER A 234 -8.99 -14.94 0.84
CA SER A 234 -7.57 -15.30 0.69
C SER A 234 -7.38 -16.82 0.73
N CYS A 235 -6.49 -17.32 -0.14
CA CYS A 235 -6.02 -18.73 -0.11
C CYS A 235 -4.72 -18.88 0.71
N SER A 236 -4.34 -17.89 1.54
CA SER A 236 -3.17 -18.00 2.40
C SER A 236 -3.35 -19.13 3.43
N THR A 237 -2.23 -19.70 3.88
CA THR A 237 -2.22 -20.76 4.92
C THR A 237 -3.00 -20.31 6.17
N ALA A 238 -2.85 -19.06 6.58
CA ALA A 238 -3.56 -18.49 7.73
C ALA A 238 -5.08 -18.44 7.51
N SER A 239 -5.54 -17.96 6.35
CA SER A 239 -6.98 -17.89 6.03
C SER A 239 -7.61 -19.28 5.94
N LEU A 240 -6.91 -20.22 5.32
CA LEU A 240 -7.39 -21.62 5.25
C LEU A 240 -7.48 -22.24 6.63
N ALA A 241 -6.52 -21.99 7.52
CA ALA A 241 -6.57 -22.46 8.91
C ALA A 241 -7.72 -21.82 9.70
N GLN A 242 -7.97 -20.51 9.51
CA GLN A 242 -9.11 -19.81 10.11
C GLN A 242 -10.45 -20.38 9.65
N VAL A 243 -10.59 -20.65 8.35
CA VAL A 243 -11.80 -21.31 7.81
C VAL A 243 -11.98 -22.70 8.42
N ALA A 244 -10.93 -23.51 8.45
CA ALA A 244 -10.98 -24.84 9.04
C ALA A 244 -11.40 -24.82 10.52
N ALA A 245 -10.84 -23.89 11.31
CA ALA A 245 -11.21 -23.71 12.70
C ALA A 245 -12.67 -23.26 12.86
N TYR A 246 -13.13 -22.34 12.02
CA TYR A 246 -14.50 -21.83 12.11
C TYR A 246 -15.55 -22.89 11.77
N VAL A 247 -15.36 -23.64 10.68
CA VAL A 247 -16.35 -24.66 10.24
C VAL A 247 -16.39 -25.89 11.11
N ALA A 248 -15.44 -26.05 12.05
CA ALA A 248 -15.51 -27.14 13.03
C ALA A 248 -16.73 -27.00 13.96
N ASP A 249 -17.16 -25.78 14.28
CA ASP A 249 -18.21 -25.47 15.23
C ASP A 249 -19.39 -24.67 14.61
N HIS A 250 -19.26 -24.25 13.35
CA HIS A 250 -20.23 -23.38 12.68
C HIS A 250 -20.53 -23.88 11.26
N PRO A 251 -21.74 -23.63 10.73
CA PRO A 251 -22.06 -24.00 9.35
C PRO A 251 -21.19 -23.18 8.36
N GLY A 252 -20.58 -23.88 7.42
CA GLY A 252 -19.76 -23.31 6.35
C GLY A 252 -20.22 -23.80 4.98
N PHE A 253 -20.19 -22.92 3.99
CA PHE A 253 -20.47 -23.24 2.59
C PHE A 253 -19.24 -22.92 1.74
N LYS A 254 -18.76 -23.91 0.98
CA LYS A 254 -17.69 -23.72 0.00
C LYS A 254 -18.30 -23.67 -1.40
N PRO A 255 -18.38 -22.50 -2.05
CA PRO A 255 -18.88 -22.45 -3.42
C PRO A 255 -17.93 -23.24 -4.34
N THR A 256 -18.52 -24.07 -5.18
CA THR A 256 -17.82 -24.70 -6.29
C THR A 256 -18.09 -23.85 -7.52
N PHE A 257 -17.04 -23.30 -8.11
CA PHE A 257 -17.16 -22.63 -9.41
C PHE A 257 -17.02 -23.70 -10.48
N PRO A 258 -17.93 -23.74 -11.48
CA PRO A 258 -17.69 -24.55 -12.67
C PRO A 258 -16.41 -24.03 -13.33
N GLY A 259 -15.50 -24.97 -13.68
CA GLY A 259 -14.24 -24.70 -14.36
C GLY A 259 -14.43 -24.18 -15.78
#